data_cb7c1c1f9af8f0d997f4db6575e4da59
#
_entry.id   cb7c1c1f9af8f0d997f4db6575e4da59
#
_cell.length_a   1.000
_cell.length_b   1.000
_cell.length_c   1.000
_cell.angle_alpha   90.00
_cell.angle_beta   90.00
_cell.angle_gamma   90.00
#
_symmetry.space_group_name_H-M   'P 1'
#
loop_
_entity.id
_entity.type
_entity.pdbx_description
1 polymer ?
#
loop_
_entity_poly.entity_id
_entity_poly.type
_entity_poly.pdbx_seq_one_letter_code
_entity_poly.pdbx_strand_id
1 'polypeptide(L)'
;MLNYIKWKIIYILGLVISLSSYIFLFWCIYKTGIAAIEHSDNLKEYMSTADCKIHIMLLLVSVVYYYIAKHMATYIDTISRHQTEYDKATGLNKKYSSYDRLSRAERNEIDRQKIMWLEQIIDTNTLRKHTHKGSKKPEADINSLRGLEDVKKEIKLMAARMKTQKKKERNISSMHMCFVGPPGTGKTTCARIMAGFLYKYGFIKENKILEIDGNFLKGGADTALKVERIVQWASGGVLFIDEAYALMQGNFYEGQEAIATLVKLMEDKKNDFVLILAGYSEEMKMLVKSNTGLYSRIKHYLGFLPYDAELLSCIFEDYAIKHGYTLDEGVKPYVKNRIIECMNLPNFGNVRTVRNLFDKTLDLHALNLMEGNSEGKHILSKKDIPLRNWEDDFFSE
;
A
#
# COMPACT_ATOMS: atom_id res chain seq x y z
N MET A 1 -4.62 -23.76 -17.70
CA MET A 1 -5.82 -24.52 -18.12
C MET A 1 -6.94 -24.47 -17.08
N LEU A 2 -6.69 -24.80 -15.81
CA LEU A 2 -7.74 -24.83 -14.75
C LEU A 2 -8.40 -23.44 -14.52
N ASN A 3 -7.62 -22.35 -14.49
CA ASN A 3 -8.14 -20.99 -14.32
C ASN A 3 -8.96 -20.52 -15.52
N TYR A 4 -8.55 -20.85 -16.76
CA TYR A 4 -9.29 -20.52 -17.98
C TYR A 4 -10.65 -21.22 -18.01
N ILE A 5 -10.72 -22.49 -17.60
CA ILE A 5 -11.97 -23.26 -17.49
C ILE A 5 -12.86 -22.62 -16.40
N LYS A 6 -12.30 -22.26 -15.26
CA LYS A 6 -13.04 -21.57 -14.18
C LYS A 6 -13.65 -20.25 -14.68
N TRP A 7 -12.88 -19.42 -15.38
CA TRP A 7 -13.37 -18.14 -15.90
C TRP A 7 -14.45 -18.30 -16.97
N LYS A 8 -14.32 -19.29 -17.89
CA LYS A 8 -15.37 -19.61 -18.83
C LYS A 8 -16.66 -20.08 -18.15
N ILE A 9 -16.54 -20.89 -17.09
CA ILE A 9 -17.69 -21.34 -16.30
C ILE A 9 -18.35 -20.14 -15.63
N ILE A 10 -17.58 -19.24 -14.99
CA ILE A 10 -18.10 -18.03 -14.33
C ILE A 10 -18.79 -17.12 -15.36
N TYR A 11 -18.21 -16.92 -16.55
CA TYR A 11 -18.82 -16.13 -17.61
C TYR A 11 -20.14 -16.73 -18.09
N ILE A 12 -20.20 -18.05 -18.35
CA ILE A 12 -21.42 -18.76 -18.74
C ILE A 12 -22.48 -18.67 -17.62
N LEU A 13 -22.08 -18.85 -16.37
CA LEU A 13 -22.98 -18.69 -15.22
C LEU A 13 -23.54 -17.26 -15.14
N GLY A 14 -22.70 -16.24 -15.35
CA GLY A 14 -23.13 -14.84 -15.40
C GLY A 14 -24.13 -14.55 -16.50
N LEU A 15 -23.94 -15.12 -17.71
CA LEU A 15 -24.90 -15.03 -18.81
C LEU A 15 -26.25 -15.73 -18.47
N VAL A 16 -26.19 -16.91 -17.84
CA VAL A 16 -27.38 -17.67 -17.45
C VAL A 16 -28.16 -16.89 -16.39
N ILE A 17 -27.47 -16.33 -15.37
CA ILE A 17 -28.08 -15.50 -14.32
C ILE A 17 -28.71 -14.24 -14.93
N SER A 18 -28.03 -13.57 -15.85
CA SER A 18 -28.57 -12.40 -16.54
C SER A 18 -29.83 -12.75 -17.35
N LEU A 19 -29.79 -13.83 -18.13
CA LEU A 19 -30.94 -14.28 -18.93
C LEU A 19 -32.12 -14.68 -18.04
N SER A 20 -31.87 -15.40 -16.95
CA SER A 20 -32.92 -15.79 -16.00
C SER A 20 -33.56 -14.57 -15.33
N SER A 21 -32.80 -13.51 -15.06
CA SER A 21 -33.33 -12.27 -14.47
C SER A 21 -34.26 -11.53 -15.44
N TYR A 22 -34.00 -11.52 -16.74
CA TYR A 22 -34.89 -10.97 -17.74
C TYR A 22 -36.21 -11.77 -17.82
N ILE A 23 -36.13 -13.10 -17.85
CA ILE A 23 -37.29 -13.98 -17.89
C ILE A 23 -38.15 -13.79 -16.65
N PHE A 24 -37.53 -13.73 -15.48
CA PHE A 24 -38.23 -13.53 -14.20
C PHE A 24 -38.91 -12.15 -14.12
N LEU A 25 -38.23 -11.10 -14.53
CA LEU A 25 -38.80 -9.74 -14.59
C LEU A 25 -40.00 -9.67 -15.55
N PHE A 26 -39.86 -10.24 -16.74
CA PHE A 26 -40.93 -10.29 -17.73
C PHE A 26 -42.14 -11.07 -17.21
N TRP A 27 -41.93 -12.21 -16.54
CA TRP A 27 -42.99 -12.99 -15.91
C TRP A 27 -43.72 -12.22 -14.79
N CYS A 28 -42.99 -11.48 -13.94
CA CYS A 28 -43.59 -10.65 -12.91
C CYS A 28 -44.43 -9.51 -13.51
N ILE A 29 -43.94 -8.83 -14.54
CA ILE A 29 -44.67 -7.76 -15.25
C ILE A 29 -45.98 -8.35 -15.85
N TYR A 30 -45.86 -9.50 -16.54
CA TYR A 30 -47.01 -10.18 -17.15
C TYR A 30 -48.08 -10.56 -16.11
N LYS A 31 -47.66 -11.20 -15.01
CA LYS A 31 -48.58 -11.59 -13.91
C LYS A 31 -49.27 -10.39 -13.26
N THR A 32 -48.51 -9.33 -12.98
CA THR A 32 -49.07 -8.09 -12.39
C THR A 32 -50.05 -7.42 -13.37
N GLY A 33 -49.74 -7.43 -14.67
CA GLY A 33 -50.61 -6.89 -15.70
C GLY A 33 -51.91 -7.65 -15.85
N ILE A 34 -51.89 -9.00 -15.84
CA ILE A 34 -53.12 -9.82 -15.84
C ILE A 34 -53.93 -9.54 -14.63
N ALA A 35 -53.40 -9.58 -13.41
CA ALA A 35 -54.11 -9.32 -12.18
C ALA A 35 -54.78 -7.92 -12.16
N ALA A 36 -54.10 -6.90 -12.74
CA ALA A 36 -54.68 -5.56 -12.86
C ALA A 36 -55.85 -5.52 -13.86
N ILE A 37 -55.84 -6.31 -14.93
CA ILE A 37 -56.91 -6.41 -15.90
C ILE A 37 -58.13 -7.18 -15.32
N GLU A 38 -57.87 -8.30 -14.63
CA GLU A 38 -58.92 -9.11 -13.99
C GLU A 38 -59.70 -8.34 -12.91
N HIS A 39 -59.05 -7.36 -12.27
CA HIS A 39 -59.66 -6.53 -11.22
C HIS A 39 -59.90 -5.07 -11.67
N SER A 40 -60.04 -4.82 -12.97
CA SER A 40 -60.21 -3.48 -13.53
C SER A 40 -61.43 -2.72 -12.99
N ASP A 41 -62.54 -3.42 -12.71
CA ASP A 41 -63.80 -2.83 -12.26
C ASP A 41 -63.77 -2.39 -10.78
N ASN A 42 -62.90 -2.96 -9.94
CA ASN A 42 -62.70 -2.64 -8.53
C ASN A 42 -61.23 -2.42 -8.14
N LEU A 43 -60.53 -1.66 -8.91
CA LEU A 43 -59.08 -1.48 -8.78
C LEU A 43 -58.62 -0.93 -7.40
N LYS A 44 -59.47 -0.03 -6.79
CA LYS A 44 -59.17 0.52 -5.46
C LYS A 44 -59.27 -0.54 -4.35
N GLU A 45 -60.23 -1.46 -4.46
CA GLU A 45 -60.38 -2.55 -3.51
C GLU A 45 -59.29 -3.59 -3.68
N TYR A 46 -58.94 -3.93 -4.92
CA TYR A 46 -57.80 -4.81 -5.22
C TYR A 46 -56.46 -4.26 -4.68
N MET A 47 -56.20 -2.96 -4.82
CA MET A 47 -54.94 -2.35 -4.32
C MET A 47 -54.81 -2.44 -2.78
N SER A 48 -55.89 -2.64 -2.05
CA SER A 48 -55.87 -2.84 -0.58
C SER A 48 -55.61 -4.28 -0.18
N THR A 49 -55.75 -5.23 -1.09
CA THR A 49 -55.67 -6.68 -0.80
C THR A 49 -54.22 -7.13 -0.56
N ALA A 50 -54.08 -8.23 0.19
CA ALA A 50 -52.79 -8.86 0.42
C ALA A 50 -52.14 -9.34 -0.91
N ASP A 51 -52.95 -9.82 -1.88
CA ASP A 51 -52.50 -10.33 -3.16
C ASP A 51 -51.88 -9.24 -4.03
N CYS A 52 -52.46 -8.03 -4.06
CA CYS A 52 -51.86 -6.89 -4.77
C CYS A 52 -50.50 -6.49 -4.16
N LYS A 53 -50.43 -6.44 -2.81
CA LYS A 53 -49.19 -6.15 -2.11
C LYS A 53 -48.08 -7.18 -2.42
N ILE A 54 -48.46 -8.46 -2.48
CA ILE A 54 -47.53 -9.54 -2.86
C ILE A 54 -47.02 -9.36 -4.29
N HIS A 55 -47.91 -9.05 -5.26
CA HIS A 55 -47.50 -8.81 -6.66
C HIS A 55 -46.58 -7.61 -6.79
N ILE A 56 -46.85 -6.50 -6.10
CA ILE A 56 -45.97 -5.32 -6.09
C ILE A 56 -44.61 -5.66 -5.48
N MET A 57 -44.61 -6.40 -4.36
CA MET A 57 -43.35 -6.83 -3.73
C MET A 57 -42.53 -7.73 -4.64
N LEU A 58 -43.13 -8.70 -5.34
CA LEU A 58 -42.47 -9.56 -6.30
C LEU A 58 -41.88 -8.74 -7.47
N LEU A 59 -42.62 -7.74 -7.95
CA LEU A 59 -42.13 -6.84 -8.99
C LEU A 59 -40.89 -6.05 -8.53
N LEU A 60 -40.95 -5.49 -7.32
CA LEU A 60 -39.79 -4.76 -6.75
C LEU A 60 -38.58 -5.67 -6.58
N VAL A 61 -38.76 -6.87 -6.02
CA VAL A 61 -37.69 -7.86 -5.88
C VAL A 61 -37.09 -8.25 -7.26
N SER A 62 -37.91 -8.43 -8.28
CA SER A 62 -37.46 -8.77 -9.62
C SER A 62 -36.66 -7.65 -10.29
N VAL A 63 -37.04 -6.40 -10.04
CA VAL A 63 -36.28 -5.22 -10.51
C VAL A 63 -34.90 -5.15 -9.84
N VAL A 64 -34.86 -5.33 -8.51
CA VAL A 64 -33.58 -5.36 -7.77
C VAL A 64 -32.70 -6.51 -8.27
N TYR A 65 -33.26 -7.70 -8.42
CA TYR A 65 -32.54 -8.86 -8.93
C TYR A 65 -32.00 -8.62 -10.35
N TYR A 66 -32.79 -8.00 -11.23
CA TYR A 66 -32.37 -7.61 -12.57
C TYR A 66 -31.16 -6.65 -12.55
N TYR A 67 -31.22 -5.61 -11.72
CA TYR A 67 -30.09 -4.65 -11.60
C TYR A 67 -28.82 -5.30 -11.08
N ILE A 68 -28.93 -6.16 -10.06
CA ILE A 68 -27.77 -6.90 -9.53
C ILE A 68 -27.19 -7.82 -10.60
N ALA A 69 -28.02 -8.59 -11.30
CA ALA A 69 -27.59 -9.51 -12.35
C ALA A 69 -26.95 -8.77 -13.52
N LYS A 70 -27.50 -7.62 -13.93
CA LYS A 70 -26.93 -6.76 -14.99
C LYS A 70 -25.56 -6.21 -14.58
N HIS A 71 -25.41 -5.72 -13.36
CA HIS A 71 -24.12 -5.25 -12.85
C HIS A 71 -23.08 -6.36 -12.77
N MET A 72 -23.45 -7.54 -12.30
CA MET A 72 -22.58 -8.71 -12.29
C MET A 72 -22.17 -9.15 -13.69
N ALA A 73 -23.09 -9.17 -14.65
CA ALA A 73 -22.78 -9.52 -16.03
C ALA A 73 -21.79 -8.52 -16.68
N THR A 74 -21.99 -7.22 -16.44
CA THR A 74 -21.06 -6.18 -16.94
C THR A 74 -19.67 -6.32 -16.30
N TYR A 75 -19.62 -6.60 -15.01
CA TYR A 75 -18.35 -6.83 -14.29
C TYR A 75 -17.61 -8.06 -14.82
N ILE A 76 -18.33 -9.18 -15.02
CA ILE A 76 -17.77 -10.42 -15.58
C ILE A 76 -17.30 -10.21 -17.03
N ASP A 77 -18.04 -9.47 -17.85
CA ASP A 77 -17.66 -9.14 -19.24
C ASP A 77 -16.40 -8.28 -19.29
N THR A 78 -16.29 -7.29 -18.37
CA THR A 78 -15.09 -6.45 -18.26
C THR A 78 -13.86 -7.29 -17.90
N ILE A 79 -13.97 -8.16 -16.88
CA ILE A 79 -12.87 -9.06 -16.48
C ILE A 79 -12.52 -10.02 -17.62
N SER A 80 -13.53 -10.58 -18.31
CA SER A 80 -13.31 -11.51 -19.43
C SER A 80 -12.60 -10.84 -20.61
N ARG A 81 -12.93 -9.57 -20.93
CA ARG A 81 -12.22 -8.78 -21.96
C ARG A 81 -10.78 -8.53 -21.55
N HIS A 82 -10.53 -8.07 -20.35
CA HIS A 82 -9.17 -7.85 -19.83
C HIS A 82 -8.35 -9.15 -19.83
N GLN A 83 -8.94 -10.28 -19.42
CA GLN A 83 -8.26 -11.57 -19.50
C GLN A 83 -7.96 -11.98 -20.93
N THR A 84 -8.89 -11.76 -21.86
CA THR A 84 -8.71 -12.08 -23.29
C THR A 84 -7.63 -11.19 -23.92
N GLU A 85 -7.60 -9.91 -23.58
CA GLU A 85 -6.55 -8.98 -24.03
C GLU A 85 -5.19 -9.33 -23.44
N TYR A 86 -5.15 -9.68 -22.16
CA TYR A 86 -3.94 -10.20 -21.50
C TYR A 86 -3.43 -11.47 -22.17
N ASP A 87 -4.32 -12.44 -22.44
CA ASP A 87 -3.97 -13.70 -23.08
C ASP A 87 -3.48 -13.47 -24.53
N LYS A 88 -4.05 -12.50 -25.25
CA LYS A 88 -3.60 -12.09 -26.59
C LYS A 88 -2.24 -11.41 -26.53
N ALA A 89 -2.07 -10.43 -25.63
CA ALA A 89 -0.84 -9.66 -25.46
C ALA A 89 0.34 -10.52 -24.97
N THR A 90 0.05 -11.54 -24.15
CA THR A 90 1.07 -12.43 -23.58
C THR A 90 1.28 -13.71 -24.38
N GLY A 91 0.50 -13.97 -25.44
CA GLY A 91 0.54 -15.21 -26.21
C GLY A 91 0.15 -16.46 -25.40
N LEU A 92 -0.43 -16.29 -24.21
CA LEU A 92 -0.79 -17.38 -23.28
C LEU A 92 -1.93 -18.27 -23.81
N ASN A 93 -2.64 -17.86 -24.87
CA ASN A 93 -3.65 -18.67 -25.54
C ASN A 93 -3.05 -19.81 -26.39
N LYS A 94 -1.73 -19.82 -26.59
CA LYS A 94 -1.03 -20.92 -27.25
C LYS A 94 -0.26 -21.75 -26.23
N LYS A 95 -0.93 -22.76 -25.65
CA LYS A 95 -0.37 -23.89 -24.90
C LYS A 95 0.70 -23.55 -23.85
N TYR A 96 0.32 -23.53 -22.59
CA TYR A 96 1.21 -23.46 -21.40
C TYR A 96 2.35 -24.51 -21.39
N SER A 97 2.31 -25.51 -22.25
CA SER A 97 3.38 -26.50 -22.40
C SER A 97 4.52 -26.07 -23.33
N SER A 98 4.50 -24.84 -23.87
CA SER A 98 5.42 -24.44 -24.94
C SER A 98 6.28 -23.21 -24.67
N TYR A 99 6.10 -22.45 -23.56
CA TYR A 99 6.95 -21.27 -23.28
C TYR A 99 8.44 -21.68 -23.15
N ASP A 100 8.71 -22.80 -22.48
CA ASP A 100 10.08 -23.32 -22.34
C ASP A 100 10.64 -23.87 -23.68
N ARG A 101 9.79 -24.18 -24.64
CA ARG A 101 10.18 -24.65 -25.99
C ARG A 101 10.36 -23.53 -27.01
N LEU A 102 9.97 -22.28 -26.64
CA LEU A 102 10.15 -21.12 -27.51
C LEU A 102 11.62 -20.73 -27.59
N SER A 103 12.03 -20.22 -28.75
CA SER A 103 13.32 -19.59 -28.92
C SER A 103 13.48 -18.37 -28.00
N ARG A 104 14.70 -17.97 -27.71
CA ARG A 104 15.01 -16.79 -26.91
C ARG A 104 14.36 -15.51 -27.50
N ALA A 105 14.29 -15.41 -28.83
CA ALA A 105 13.70 -14.27 -29.52
C ALA A 105 12.16 -14.21 -29.30
N GLU A 106 11.47 -15.35 -29.41
CA GLU A 106 10.01 -15.44 -29.19
C GLU A 106 9.65 -15.14 -27.73
N ARG A 107 10.44 -15.66 -26.77
CA ARG A 107 10.26 -15.34 -25.36
C ARG A 107 10.41 -13.85 -25.10
N ASN A 108 11.46 -13.23 -25.66
CA ASN A 108 11.70 -11.79 -25.51
C ASN A 108 10.55 -10.94 -26.10
N GLU A 109 9.95 -11.39 -27.21
CA GLU A 109 8.82 -10.67 -27.82
C GLU A 109 7.56 -10.78 -26.98
N ILE A 110 7.26 -11.97 -26.44
CA ILE A 110 6.14 -12.17 -25.50
C ILE A 110 6.33 -11.31 -24.25
N ASP A 111 7.53 -11.29 -23.71
CA ASP A 111 7.84 -10.48 -22.51
C ASP A 111 7.71 -8.97 -22.81
N ARG A 112 8.11 -8.50 -24.02
CA ARG A 112 7.89 -7.12 -24.45
C ARG A 112 6.41 -6.76 -24.55
N GLN A 113 5.60 -7.61 -25.19
CA GLN A 113 4.17 -7.38 -25.32
C GLN A 113 3.48 -7.36 -23.96
N LYS A 114 3.89 -8.25 -23.05
CA LYS A 114 3.44 -8.24 -21.67
C LYS A 114 3.80 -6.94 -20.94
N ILE A 115 5.02 -6.46 -21.11
CA ILE A 115 5.47 -5.19 -20.51
C ILE A 115 4.65 -4.02 -21.05
N MET A 116 4.48 -3.90 -22.36
CA MET A 116 3.69 -2.85 -23.01
C MET A 116 2.23 -2.84 -22.50
N TRP A 117 1.64 -4.01 -22.33
CA TRP A 117 0.28 -4.13 -21.82
C TRP A 117 0.20 -3.74 -20.32
N LEU A 118 1.15 -4.18 -19.50
CA LEU A 118 1.23 -3.79 -18.09
C LEU A 118 1.49 -2.30 -17.90
N GLU A 119 2.13 -1.62 -18.86
CA GLU A 119 2.31 -0.17 -18.84
C GLU A 119 1.01 0.62 -18.97
N GLN A 120 -0.03 0.05 -19.54
CA GLN A 120 -1.36 0.66 -19.60
C GLN A 120 -2.05 0.65 -18.22
N ILE A 121 -1.68 -0.28 -17.32
CA ILE A 121 -2.25 -0.39 -15.97
C ILE A 121 -1.64 0.64 -15.03
N ILE A 122 -0.30 0.78 -15.06
CA ILE A 122 0.44 1.81 -14.32
C ILE A 122 1.56 2.30 -15.23
N ASP A 123 1.55 3.59 -15.54
CA ASP A 123 2.58 4.19 -16.37
C ASP A 123 3.95 4.19 -15.66
N THR A 124 4.99 4.08 -16.49
CA THR A 124 6.37 4.04 -16.04
C THR A 124 6.79 5.28 -15.25
N ASN A 125 6.24 6.48 -15.54
CA ASN A 125 6.60 7.71 -14.85
C ASN A 125 6.08 7.71 -13.42
N THR A 126 4.88 7.18 -13.18
CA THR A 126 4.33 6.99 -11.84
C THR A 126 5.23 6.07 -11.02
N LEU A 127 5.62 4.90 -11.53
CA LEU A 127 6.52 3.99 -10.82
C LEU A 127 7.91 4.61 -10.58
N ARG A 128 8.41 5.38 -11.55
CA ARG A 128 9.70 6.08 -11.41
C ARG A 128 9.68 7.12 -10.30
N LYS A 129 8.59 7.87 -10.10
CA LYS A 129 8.44 8.83 -9.00
C LYS A 129 8.53 8.17 -7.62
N HIS A 130 8.02 6.95 -7.51
CA HIS A 130 8.07 6.16 -6.26
C HIS A 130 9.37 5.35 -6.11
N THR A 131 10.29 5.40 -7.09
CA THR A 131 11.55 4.66 -7.04
C THR A 131 12.67 5.52 -6.50
N HIS A 132 13.30 5.06 -5.43
CA HIS A 132 14.41 5.72 -4.78
C HIS A 132 15.66 4.84 -4.80
N LYS A 133 16.81 5.44 -4.49
CA LYS A 133 18.06 4.68 -4.30
C LYS A 133 18.19 4.26 -2.85
N GLY A 134 18.62 3.04 -2.61
CA GLY A 134 19.09 2.61 -1.30
C GLY A 134 20.35 3.35 -0.88
N SER A 135 20.71 3.26 0.40
CA SER A 135 21.90 3.89 0.94
C SER A 135 23.17 3.48 0.18
N LYS A 136 24.05 4.45 -0.10
CA LYS A 136 25.38 4.20 -0.68
C LYS A 136 26.41 3.80 0.37
N LYS A 137 26.22 4.21 1.63
CA LYS A 137 27.12 3.98 2.77
C LYS A 137 26.33 3.43 3.96
N PRO A 138 25.68 2.24 3.83
CA PRO A 138 24.71 1.76 4.80
C PRO A 138 25.28 1.58 6.22
N GLU A 139 26.60 1.27 6.36
CA GLU A 139 27.25 1.19 7.69
C GLU A 139 27.38 2.57 8.36
N ALA A 140 27.73 3.61 7.59
CA ALA A 140 27.82 4.96 8.11
C ALA A 140 26.42 5.49 8.46
N ASP A 141 25.46 5.30 7.54
CA ASP A 141 24.12 5.80 7.68
C ASP A 141 23.38 5.17 8.87
N ILE A 142 23.52 3.84 9.08
CA ILE A 142 22.90 3.17 10.25
C ILE A 142 23.51 3.65 11.58
N ASN A 143 24.83 3.95 11.59
CA ASN A 143 25.49 4.44 12.78
C ASN A 143 25.15 5.91 13.09
N SER A 144 24.83 6.72 12.08
CA SER A 144 24.48 8.13 12.23
C SER A 144 23.04 8.35 12.73
N LEU A 145 22.16 7.33 12.67
CA LEU A 145 20.81 7.47 13.22
C LEU A 145 20.85 7.68 14.73
N ARG A 146 20.03 8.60 15.23
CA ARG A 146 19.81 8.76 16.66
C ARG A 146 18.85 7.69 17.17
N GLY A 147 19.12 7.11 18.32
CA GLY A 147 18.31 6.06 18.94
C GLY A 147 18.22 4.77 18.09
N LEU A 148 17.09 4.05 18.20
CA LEU A 148 16.82 2.80 17.46
C LEU A 148 17.86 1.69 17.75
N GLU A 149 18.36 1.58 18.97
CA GLU A 149 19.49 0.68 19.28
C GLU A 149 19.17 -0.79 18.97
N ASP A 150 17.94 -1.24 19.26
CA ASP A 150 17.52 -2.61 18.96
C ASP A 150 17.42 -2.84 17.45
N VAL A 151 16.84 -1.87 16.71
CA VAL A 151 16.75 -1.94 15.23
C VAL A 151 18.13 -1.94 14.60
N LYS A 152 19.04 -1.06 15.08
CA LYS A 152 20.44 -1.02 14.62
C LYS A 152 21.16 -2.34 14.87
N LYS A 153 20.98 -2.93 16.07
CA LYS A 153 21.56 -4.22 16.41
C LYS A 153 21.08 -5.31 15.47
N GLU A 154 19.77 -5.38 15.22
CA GLU A 154 19.19 -6.39 14.34
C GLU A 154 19.65 -6.20 12.88
N ILE A 155 19.63 -4.97 12.36
CA ILE A 155 20.14 -4.66 11.02
C ILE A 155 21.63 -5.02 10.88
N LYS A 156 22.46 -4.70 11.89
CA LYS A 156 23.88 -5.07 11.88
C LYS A 156 24.08 -6.59 11.92
N LEU A 157 23.26 -7.31 12.69
CA LEU A 157 23.29 -8.78 12.73
C LEU A 157 22.92 -9.38 11.36
N MET A 158 21.86 -8.87 10.73
CA MET A 158 21.47 -9.28 9.39
C MET A 158 22.59 -8.98 8.37
N ALA A 159 23.19 -7.80 8.44
CA ALA A 159 24.31 -7.41 7.57
C ALA A 159 25.54 -8.32 7.77
N ALA A 160 25.87 -8.69 9.02
CA ALA A 160 26.95 -9.63 9.31
C ALA A 160 26.66 -11.02 8.71
N ARG A 161 25.44 -11.53 8.85
CA ARG A 161 25.00 -12.79 8.20
C ARG A 161 25.12 -12.72 6.68
N MET A 162 24.62 -11.63 6.06
CA MET A 162 24.73 -11.42 4.63
C MET A 162 26.18 -11.39 4.13
N LYS A 163 27.10 -10.79 4.91
CA LYS A 163 28.54 -10.71 4.59
C LYS A 163 29.21 -12.07 4.60
N THR A 164 28.80 -12.98 5.50
CA THR A 164 29.42 -14.31 5.67
C THR A 164 28.85 -15.37 4.72
N GLN A 165 27.65 -15.17 4.17
CA GLN A 165 27.04 -16.13 3.25
C GLN A 165 27.76 -16.20 1.91
N LYS A 166 28.10 -17.44 1.47
CA LYS A 166 28.66 -17.67 0.15
C LYS A 166 27.64 -17.33 -0.95
N LYS A 167 28.10 -16.85 -2.09
CA LYS A 167 27.24 -16.41 -3.20
C LYS A 167 26.23 -17.48 -3.65
N LYS A 168 26.61 -18.75 -3.60
CA LYS A 168 25.74 -19.89 -3.99
C LYS A 168 24.64 -20.20 -2.95
N GLU A 169 24.79 -19.76 -1.71
CA GLU A 169 23.90 -20.04 -0.59
C GLU A 169 22.91 -18.88 -0.32
N ARG A 170 23.04 -17.78 -1.09
CA ARG A 170 22.21 -16.61 -0.88
C ARG A 170 20.76 -16.90 -1.27
N ASN A 171 19.89 -16.80 -0.29
CA ASN A 171 18.44 -16.97 -0.47
C ASN A 171 17.75 -15.64 -0.23
N ILE A 172 17.32 -14.98 -1.30
CA ILE A 172 16.63 -13.66 -1.25
C ILE A 172 15.28 -13.82 -0.56
N SER A 173 14.57 -14.94 -0.74
CA SER A 173 13.27 -15.17 -0.11
C SER A 173 13.35 -15.23 1.43
N SER A 174 14.53 -15.44 2.00
CA SER A 174 14.72 -15.37 3.45
C SER A 174 14.88 -13.93 3.98
N MET A 175 14.93 -12.92 3.10
CA MET A 175 15.18 -11.53 3.45
C MET A 175 13.89 -10.66 3.43
N HIS A 176 12.72 -11.26 3.30
CA HIS A 176 11.47 -10.50 3.44
C HIS A 176 11.26 -10.08 4.89
N MET A 177 10.83 -8.82 5.10
CA MET A 177 10.79 -8.17 6.41
C MET A 177 9.46 -7.49 6.68
N CYS A 178 9.17 -7.30 7.97
CA CYS A 178 8.06 -6.50 8.45
C CYS A 178 8.59 -5.49 9.48
N PHE A 179 8.37 -4.19 9.23
CA PHE A 179 8.75 -3.07 10.08
C PHE A 179 7.51 -2.55 10.80
N VAL A 180 7.49 -2.65 12.11
CA VAL A 180 6.31 -2.32 12.91
C VAL A 180 6.61 -1.20 13.92
N GLY A 181 5.70 -0.24 14.05
CA GLY A 181 5.85 0.84 15.01
C GLY A 181 5.15 2.13 14.61
N PRO A 182 5.15 3.15 15.50
CA PRO A 182 4.47 4.42 15.29
C PRO A 182 5.00 5.22 14.08
N PRO A 183 4.26 6.24 13.62
CA PRO A 183 4.70 7.11 12.54
C PRO A 183 5.95 7.92 12.97
N GLY A 184 6.79 8.28 11.99
CA GLY A 184 7.98 9.11 12.22
C GLY A 184 9.09 8.45 13.02
N THR A 185 9.09 7.13 13.22
CA THR A 185 10.15 6.40 13.93
C THR A 185 11.30 5.92 13.03
N GLY A 186 11.30 6.27 11.75
CA GLY A 186 12.43 5.98 10.84
C GLY A 186 12.31 4.69 10.03
N LYS A 187 11.13 4.05 9.94
CA LYS A 187 10.89 2.81 9.16
C LYS A 187 11.39 2.93 7.72
N THR A 188 10.96 3.96 6.99
CA THR A 188 11.35 4.19 5.59
C THR A 188 12.86 4.45 5.44
N THR A 189 13.45 5.21 6.38
CA THR A 189 14.90 5.46 6.41
C THR A 189 15.68 4.16 6.58
N CYS A 190 15.27 3.31 7.52
CA CYS A 190 15.89 2.01 7.74
C CYS A 190 15.68 1.05 6.55
N ALA A 191 14.54 1.14 5.84
CA ALA A 191 14.31 0.36 4.61
C ALA A 191 15.30 0.75 3.50
N ARG A 192 15.58 2.04 3.31
CA ARG A 192 16.61 2.52 2.36
C ARG A 192 18.02 2.08 2.75
N ILE A 193 18.34 2.08 4.05
CA ILE A 193 19.63 1.58 4.56
C ILE A 193 19.73 0.06 4.32
N MET A 194 18.67 -0.68 4.59
CA MET A 194 18.62 -2.13 4.36
C MET A 194 18.78 -2.47 2.86
N ALA A 195 18.12 -1.71 1.96
CA ALA A 195 18.33 -1.86 0.52
C ALA A 195 19.81 -1.68 0.13
N GLY A 196 20.49 -0.71 0.76
CA GLY A 196 21.93 -0.51 0.62
C GLY A 196 22.76 -1.73 1.04
N PHE A 197 22.44 -2.34 2.18
CA PHE A 197 23.12 -3.57 2.64
C PHE A 197 22.85 -4.75 1.72
N LEU A 198 21.59 -4.96 1.32
CA LEU A 198 21.21 -6.03 0.39
C LEU A 198 21.96 -5.91 -0.95
N TYR A 199 22.09 -4.71 -1.48
CA TYR A 199 22.85 -4.44 -2.69
C TYR A 199 24.37 -4.67 -2.49
N LYS A 200 24.93 -4.09 -1.43
CA LYS A 200 26.35 -4.20 -1.09
C LYS A 200 26.82 -5.66 -0.96
N TYR A 201 25.97 -6.50 -0.35
CA TYR A 201 26.28 -7.92 -0.17
C TYR A 201 25.73 -8.82 -1.29
N GLY A 202 25.18 -8.23 -2.37
CA GLY A 202 24.76 -8.93 -3.58
C GLY A 202 23.56 -9.84 -3.42
N PHE A 203 22.62 -9.47 -2.51
CA PHE A 203 21.30 -10.11 -2.40
C PHE A 203 20.33 -9.55 -3.43
N ILE A 204 20.49 -8.28 -3.82
CA ILE A 204 19.73 -7.66 -4.91
C ILE A 204 20.69 -7.16 -5.99
N LYS A 205 20.19 -7.06 -7.22
CA LYS A 205 20.98 -6.72 -8.43
C LYS A 205 21.17 -5.21 -8.60
N GLU A 206 20.19 -4.43 -8.13
CA GLU A 206 20.13 -2.98 -8.29
C GLU A 206 19.95 -2.31 -6.93
N ASN A 207 20.67 -1.21 -6.67
CA ASN A 207 20.48 -0.41 -5.46
C ASN A 207 19.26 0.48 -5.63
N LYS A 208 18.07 -0.15 -5.70
CA LYS A 208 16.78 0.54 -5.83
C LYS A 208 15.78 0.02 -4.81
N ILE A 209 14.89 0.91 -4.42
CA ILE A 209 13.73 0.63 -3.58
C ILE A 209 12.52 1.32 -4.19
N LEU A 210 11.48 0.55 -4.48
CA LEU A 210 10.17 1.07 -4.87
C LEU A 210 9.35 1.26 -3.60
N GLU A 211 9.01 2.52 -3.28
CA GLU A 211 8.27 2.91 -2.07
C GLU A 211 6.83 3.28 -2.44
N ILE A 212 5.88 2.49 -1.98
CA ILE A 212 4.45 2.71 -2.19
C ILE A 212 3.70 2.51 -0.88
N ASP A 213 2.47 2.99 -0.80
CA ASP A 213 1.57 2.67 0.31
C ASP A 213 0.65 1.50 -0.02
N GLY A 214 0.02 0.90 1.02
CA GLY A 214 -0.86 -0.25 0.83
C GLY A 214 -2.07 0.04 -0.06
N ASN A 215 -2.60 1.27 -0.07
CA ASN A 215 -3.72 1.63 -0.95
C ASN A 215 -3.32 1.67 -2.41
N PHE A 216 -2.06 2.01 -2.69
CA PHE A 216 -1.55 2.03 -4.06
C PHE A 216 -1.64 0.65 -4.75
N LEU A 217 -1.61 -0.44 -3.98
CA LEU A 217 -1.76 -1.81 -4.51
C LEU A 217 -3.20 -2.16 -4.88
N LYS A 218 -4.19 -1.47 -4.32
CA LYS A 218 -5.61 -1.67 -4.58
C LYS A 218 -6.10 -0.75 -5.68
N GLY A 219 -7.32 -1.05 -6.14
CA GLY A 219 -8.04 -0.19 -7.09
C GLY A 219 -7.63 -0.40 -8.54
N GLY A 220 -8.59 -0.09 -9.40
CA GLY A 220 -8.49 -0.32 -10.84
C GLY A 220 -9.24 -1.58 -11.28
N ALA A 221 -9.31 -1.77 -12.59
CA ALA A 221 -10.08 -2.86 -13.20
C ALA A 221 -9.45 -4.25 -12.94
N ASP A 222 -8.19 -4.31 -12.51
CA ASP A 222 -7.46 -5.56 -12.28
C ASP A 222 -6.34 -5.38 -11.25
N THR A 223 -6.67 -5.62 -9.99
CA THR A 223 -5.74 -5.53 -8.85
C THR A 223 -4.57 -6.51 -9.00
N ALA A 224 -4.82 -7.73 -9.48
CA ALA A 224 -3.77 -8.74 -9.63
C ALA A 224 -2.70 -8.30 -10.63
N LEU A 225 -3.11 -7.75 -11.76
CA LEU A 225 -2.19 -7.25 -12.79
C LEU A 225 -1.42 -6.02 -12.33
N LYS A 226 -2.07 -5.15 -11.56
CA LYS A 226 -1.43 -4.00 -10.94
C LYS A 226 -0.30 -4.43 -10.00
N VAL A 227 -0.57 -5.40 -9.13
CA VAL A 227 0.45 -5.98 -8.23
C VAL A 227 1.56 -6.65 -9.03
N GLU A 228 1.23 -7.39 -10.10
CA GLU A 228 2.23 -8.01 -10.98
C GLU A 228 3.17 -6.96 -11.61
N ARG A 229 2.62 -5.83 -12.11
CA ARG A 229 3.40 -4.72 -12.66
C ARG A 229 4.33 -4.08 -11.63
N ILE A 230 3.82 -3.84 -10.43
CA ILE A 230 4.58 -3.27 -9.31
C ILE A 230 5.76 -4.18 -8.94
N VAL A 231 5.51 -5.47 -8.75
CA VAL A 231 6.56 -6.45 -8.44
C VAL A 231 7.57 -6.59 -9.58
N GLN A 232 7.10 -6.56 -10.84
CA GLN A 232 7.99 -6.58 -12.00
C GLN A 232 8.92 -5.35 -12.01
N TRP A 233 8.41 -4.17 -11.68
CA TRP A 233 9.22 -2.95 -11.60
C TRP A 233 10.21 -2.99 -10.43
N ALA A 234 9.81 -3.55 -9.28
CA ALA A 234 10.69 -3.72 -8.12
C ALA A 234 11.74 -4.83 -8.30
N SER A 235 11.62 -5.65 -9.35
CA SER A 235 12.51 -6.76 -9.66
C SER A 235 13.98 -6.32 -9.68
N GLY A 236 14.84 -7.12 -9.08
CA GLY A 236 16.25 -6.79 -8.88
C GLY A 236 16.54 -5.87 -7.70
N GLY A 237 15.52 -5.36 -7.00
CA GLY A 237 15.62 -4.40 -5.89
C GLY A 237 14.75 -4.76 -4.68
N VAL A 238 14.26 -3.73 -4.02
CA VAL A 238 13.37 -3.82 -2.85
C VAL A 238 12.01 -3.23 -3.20
N LEU A 239 10.93 -3.92 -2.82
CA LEU A 239 9.58 -3.40 -2.75
C LEU A 239 9.27 -3.06 -1.29
N PHE A 240 9.09 -1.78 -0.99
CA PHE A 240 8.68 -1.27 0.31
C PHE A 240 7.24 -0.82 0.25
N ILE A 241 6.39 -1.41 1.08
CA ILE A 241 4.97 -1.07 1.18
C ILE A 241 4.74 -0.46 2.54
N ASP A 242 4.56 0.86 2.57
CA ASP A 242 4.19 1.57 3.80
C ASP A 242 2.69 1.45 4.05
N GLU A 243 2.28 1.55 5.31
CA GLU A 243 0.87 1.37 5.71
C GLU A 243 0.23 0.12 5.09
N ALA A 244 0.99 -0.98 5.02
CA ALA A 244 0.58 -2.21 4.32
C ALA A 244 -0.76 -2.78 4.86
N TYR A 245 -1.13 -2.48 6.11
CA TYR A 245 -2.43 -2.83 6.71
C TYR A 245 -3.62 -2.22 5.93
N ALA A 246 -3.40 -1.16 5.14
CA ALA A 246 -4.42 -0.60 4.27
C ALA A 246 -4.98 -1.63 3.26
N LEU A 247 -4.22 -2.71 2.96
CA LEU A 247 -4.71 -3.85 2.19
C LEU A 247 -5.91 -4.57 2.82
N MET A 248 -6.10 -4.42 4.15
CA MET A 248 -7.25 -5.00 4.85
C MET A 248 -8.41 -4.02 5.01
N GLN A 249 -8.25 -2.75 4.63
CA GLN A 249 -9.24 -1.69 4.77
C GLN A 249 -9.99 -1.46 3.44
N GLY A 250 -11.22 -0.93 3.51
CA GLY A 250 -12.01 -0.60 2.33
C GLY A 250 -12.52 -1.83 1.59
N ASN A 251 -12.28 -1.93 0.29
CA ASN A 251 -12.74 -3.07 -0.51
C ASN A 251 -11.97 -4.35 -0.16
N PHE A 252 -12.64 -5.22 0.59
CA PHE A 252 -12.06 -6.48 1.09
C PHE A 252 -11.58 -7.40 -0.04
N TYR A 253 -12.32 -7.48 -1.15
CA TYR A 253 -11.95 -8.38 -2.27
C TYR A 253 -10.67 -7.92 -2.97
N GLU A 254 -10.52 -6.63 -3.22
CA GLU A 254 -9.29 -6.08 -3.83
C GLU A 254 -8.08 -6.29 -2.92
N GLY A 255 -8.23 -6.06 -1.62
CA GLY A 255 -7.16 -6.28 -0.66
C GLY A 255 -6.72 -7.74 -0.58
N GLN A 256 -7.67 -8.68 -0.53
CA GLN A 256 -7.37 -10.12 -0.53
C GLN A 256 -6.73 -10.58 -1.84
N GLU A 257 -7.19 -10.06 -2.98
CA GLU A 257 -6.59 -10.35 -4.29
C GLU A 257 -5.15 -9.82 -4.37
N ALA A 258 -4.90 -8.59 -3.88
CA ALA A 258 -3.56 -8.02 -3.81
C ALA A 258 -2.61 -8.88 -2.95
N ILE A 259 -3.05 -9.28 -1.74
CA ILE A 259 -2.27 -10.13 -0.84
C ILE A 259 -2.00 -11.49 -1.49
N ALA A 260 -3.01 -12.15 -2.04
CA ALA A 260 -2.87 -13.47 -2.67
C ALA A 260 -1.90 -13.42 -3.87
N THR A 261 -2.00 -12.38 -4.68
CA THR A 261 -1.10 -12.16 -5.83
C THR A 261 0.32 -11.88 -5.38
N LEU A 262 0.50 -11.02 -4.37
CA LEU A 262 1.81 -10.72 -3.80
C LEU A 262 2.49 -11.98 -3.25
N VAL A 263 1.76 -12.79 -2.47
CA VAL A 263 2.27 -14.07 -1.92
C VAL A 263 2.65 -15.05 -3.02
N LYS A 264 1.84 -15.14 -4.10
CA LYS A 264 2.17 -15.95 -5.27
C LYS A 264 3.47 -15.47 -5.93
N LEU A 265 3.62 -14.16 -6.13
CA LEU A 265 4.82 -13.59 -6.75
C LEU A 265 6.07 -13.71 -5.88
N MET A 266 5.93 -13.69 -4.55
CA MET A 266 7.03 -13.99 -3.62
C MET A 266 7.56 -15.43 -3.81
N GLU A 267 6.73 -16.40 -4.21
CA GLU A 267 7.16 -17.75 -4.54
C GLU A 267 7.70 -17.85 -5.96
N ASP A 268 6.95 -17.37 -6.95
CA ASP A 268 7.31 -17.48 -8.37
C ASP A 268 8.61 -16.71 -8.69
N LYS A 269 8.85 -15.57 -8.00
CA LYS A 269 10.02 -14.69 -8.15
C LYS A 269 10.88 -14.62 -6.89
N LYS A 270 10.98 -15.72 -6.16
CA LYS A 270 11.61 -15.81 -4.84
C LYS A 270 13.05 -15.28 -4.73
N ASN A 271 13.77 -15.17 -5.84
CA ASN A 271 15.14 -14.70 -5.89
C ASN A 271 15.30 -13.38 -6.67
N ASP A 272 14.21 -12.64 -6.86
CA ASP A 272 14.23 -11.50 -7.76
C ASP A 272 13.98 -10.15 -7.06
N PHE A 273 13.29 -10.15 -5.93
CA PHE A 273 13.06 -8.94 -5.14
C PHE A 273 12.97 -9.25 -3.64
N VAL A 274 13.22 -8.24 -2.81
CA VAL A 274 12.96 -8.28 -1.36
C VAL A 274 11.73 -7.45 -1.05
N LEU A 275 10.80 -8.03 -0.29
CA LEU A 275 9.61 -7.34 0.22
C LEU A 275 9.88 -6.82 1.64
N ILE A 276 9.57 -5.55 1.88
CA ILE A 276 9.51 -4.94 3.21
C ILE A 276 8.11 -4.35 3.39
N LEU A 277 7.36 -4.88 4.34
CA LEU A 277 6.08 -4.33 4.75
C LEU A 277 6.28 -3.42 5.96
N ALA A 278 5.58 -2.29 6.03
CA ALA A 278 5.64 -1.39 7.16
C ALA A 278 4.25 -0.91 7.59
N GLY A 279 4.08 -0.60 8.89
CA GLY A 279 2.85 -0.07 9.44
C GLY A 279 2.81 -0.11 10.97
N TYR A 280 1.62 0.13 11.54
CA TYR A 280 1.40 0.06 12.99
C TYR A 280 1.41 -1.39 13.48
N SER A 281 1.84 -1.59 14.72
CA SER A 281 2.15 -2.93 15.26
C SER A 281 0.96 -3.89 15.25
N GLU A 282 -0.21 -3.46 15.74
CA GLU A 282 -1.37 -4.34 15.85
C GLU A 282 -2.00 -4.60 14.47
N GLU A 283 -2.11 -3.58 13.63
CA GLU A 283 -2.64 -3.70 12.27
C GLU A 283 -1.75 -4.60 11.40
N MET A 284 -0.43 -4.47 11.51
CA MET A 284 0.51 -5.32 10.80
C MET A 284 0.47 -6.76 11.29
N LYS A 285 0.28 -6.99 12.58
CA LYS A 285 0.07 -8.32 13.14
C LYS A 285 -1.19 -8.99 12.58
N MET A 286 -2.29 -8.23 12.46
CA MET A 286 -3.51 -8.70 11.83
C MET A 286 -3.28 -9.03 10.35
N LEU A 287 -2.65 -8.13 9.60
CA LEU A 287 -2.34 -8.34 8.17
C LEU A 287 -1.52 -9.61 7.95
N VAL A 288 -0.41 -9.75 8.66
CA VAL A 288 0.47 -10.91 8.46
C VAL A 288 -0.20 -12.21 8.85
N LYS A 289 -1.02 -12.21 9.92
CA LYS A 289 -1.78 -13.41 10.36
C LYS A 289 -2.98 -13.74 9.47
N SER A 290 -3.51 -12.76 8.71
CA SER A 290 -4.66 -12.99 7.81
C SER A 290 -4.35 -13.95 6.66
N ASN A 291 -3.06 -14.14 6.32
CA ASN A 291 -2.64 -15.01 5.22
C ASN A 291 -1.43 -15.86 5.63
N THR A 292 -1.62 -17.18 5.71
CA THR A 292 -0.57 -18.14 6.11
C THR A 292 0.64 -18.12 5.19
N GLY A 293 0.44 -17.83 3.89
CA GLY A 293 1.51 -17.69 2.91
C GLY A 293 2.38 -16.47 3.18
N LEU A 294 1.78 -15.33 3.54
CA LEU A 294 2.49 -14.13 3.93
C LEU A 294 3.27 -14.37 5.24
N TYR A 295 2.59 -14.92 6.26
CA TYR A 295 3.21 -15.26 7.54
C TYR A 295 4.44 -16.16 7.39
N SER A 296 4.35 -17.18 6.55
CA SER A 296 5.46 -18.15 6.36
C SER A 296 6.66 -17.55 5.63
N ARG A 297 6.47 -16.48 4.84
CA ARG A 297 7.52 -15.85 4.01
C ARG A 297 8.19 -14.66 4.67
N ILE A 298 7.52 -13.95 5.58
CA ILE A 298 8.13 -12.89 6.38
C ILE A 298 8.98 -13.52 7.46
N LYS A 299 10.30 -13.32 7.41
CA LYS A 299 11.26 -13.95 8.33
C LYS A 299 11.83 -13.00 9.38
N HIS A 300 11.81 -11.70 9.11
CA HIS A 300 12.39 -10.69 9.98
C HIS A 300 11.34 -9.67 10.39
N TYR A 301 11.21 -9.44 11.69
CA TYR A 301 10.31 -8.46 12.27
C TYR A 301 11.14 -7.44 13.05
N LEU A 302 11.09 -6.17 12.64
CA LEU A 302 11.81 -5.10 13.28
C LEU A 302 10.80 -4.15 13.97
N GLY A 303 10.91 -4.06 15.30
CA GLY A 303 10.07 -3.18 16.13
C GLY A 303 10.70 -1.81 16.28
N PHE A 304 10.01 -0.77 15.84
CA PHE A 304 10.40 0.62 15.99
C PHE A 304 9.64 1.21 17.18
N LEU A 305 10.34 1.46 18.28
CA LEU A 305 9.77 2.06 19.48
C LEU A 305 9.62 3.57 19.32
N PRO A 306 8.66 4.22 20.01
CA PRO A 306 8.60 5.67 20.09
C PRO A 306 9.90 6.21 20.69
N TYR A 307 10.29 7.40 20.26
CA TYR A 307 11.42 8.12 20.84
C TYR A 307 11.01 8.81 22.14
N ASP A 308 11.93 8.92 23.09
CA ASP A 308 11.76 9.77 24.26
C ASP A 308 12.00 11.26 23.94
N ALA A 309 11.56 12.14 24.85
CA ALA A 309 11.67 13.58 24.63
C ALA A 309 13.13 14.08 24.61
N GLU A 310 14.03 13.43 25.34
CA GLU A 310 15.45 13.78 25.34
C GLU A 310 16.06 13.54 23.96
N LEU A 311 15.84 12.36 23.42
CA LEU A 311 16.35 11.99 22.10
C LEU A 311 15.74 12.86 21.00
N LEU A 312 14.44 13.18 21.10
CA LEU A 312 13.77 14.06 20.13
C LEU A 312 14.31 15.50 20.22
N SER A 313 14.67 15.98 21.40
CA SER A 313 15.32 17.29 21.55
C SER A 313 16.72 17.33 20.93
N CYS A 314 17.46 16.22 21.01
CA CYS A 314 18.74 16.08 20.31
C CYS A 314 18.57 16.04 18.79
N ILE A 315 17.48 15.41 18.29
CA ILE A 315 17.16 15.41 16.86
C ILE A 315 16.80 16.82 16.37
N PHE A 316 16.10 17.62 17.17
CA PHE A 316 15.83 19.02 16.87
C PHE A 316 17.15 19.82 16.73
N GLU A 317 18.09 19.64 17.67
CA GLU A 317 19.40 20.25 17.62
C GLU A 317 20.19 19.83 16.36
N ASP A 318 20.15 18.53 15.99
CA ASP A 318 20.76 18.02 14.75
C ASP A 318 20.16 18.70 13.50
N TYR A 319 18.83 18.96 13.50
CA TYR A 319 18.21 19.74 12.42
C TYR A 319 18.71 21.17 12.38
N ALA A 320 18.83 21.86 13.53
CA ALA A 320 19.35 23.22 13.59
C ALA A 320 20.78 23.28 13.03
N ILE A 321 21.66 22.42 13.51
CA ILE A 321 23.07 22.33 13.05
C ILE A 321 23.14 22.06 11.52
N LYS A 322 22.34 21.11 11.03
CA LYS A 322 22.31 20.74 9.62
C LYS A 322 21.88 21.91 8.73
N HIS A 323 21.03 22.81 9.22
CA HIS A 323 20.56 23.97 8.48
C HIS A 323 21.39 25.23 8.78
N GLY A 324 22.51 25.10 9.52
CA GLY A 324 23.44 26.20 9.79
C GLY A 324 23.03 27.10 10.95
N TYR A 325 22.18 26.61 11.85
CA TYR A 325 21.75 27.33 13.04
C TYR A 325 22.41 26.74 14.30
N THR A 326 22.59 27.58 15.31
CA THR A 326 22.96 27.20 16.66
C THR A 326 21.79 27.52 17.62
N LEU A 327 21.67 26.73 18.67
CA LEU A 327 20.69 27.00 19.73
C LEU A 327 21.31 27.89 20.82
N ASP A 328 20.60 28.93 21.19
CA ASP A 328 20.98 29.76 22.34
C ASP A 328 20.86 28.99 23.66
N GLU A 329 21.47 29.52 24.74
CA GLU A 329 21.44 28.91 26.07
C GLU A 329 20.00 28.75 26.61
N GLY A 330 19.68 27.52 27.05
CA GLY A 330 18.35 27.16 27.57
C GLY A 330 17.26 26.89 26.51
N VAL A 331 17.55 26.98 25.21
CA VAL A 331 16.58 26.62 24.13
C VAL A 331 16.31 25.12 24.12
N LYS A 332 17.34 24.28 24.25
CA LYS A 332 17.20 22.82 24.24
C LYS A 332 16.25 22.26 25.32
N PRO A 333 16.38 22.66 26.61
CA PRO A 333 15.39 22.27 27.63
C PRO A 333 13.97 22.77 27.31
N TYR A 334 13.85 23.97 26.75
CA TYR A 334 12.57 24.54 26.35
C TYR A 334 11.92 23.73 25.22
N VAL A 335 12.68 23.39 24.18
CA VAL A 335 12.24 22.49 23.08
C VAL A 335 11.82 21.13 23.63
N LYS A 336 12.60 20.56 24.56
CA LYS A 336 12.24 19.28 25.21
C LYS A 336 10.87 19.35 25.87
N ASN A 337 10.58 20.42 26.63
CA ASN A 337 9.28 20.60 27.27
C ASN A 337 8.14 20.72 26.22
N ARG A 338 8.38 21.45 25.14
CA ARG A 338 7.43 21.52 24.01
C ARG A 338 7.16 20.18 23.38
N ILE A 339 8.20 19.36 23.20
CA ILE A 339 8.06 17.99 22.70
C ILE A 339 7.23 17.13 23.67
N ILE A 340 7.44 17.24 25.00
CA ILE A 340 6.65 16.52 26.00
C ILE A 340 5.16 16.88 25.88
N GLU A 341 4.83 18.15 25.68
CA GLU A 341 3.46 18.58 25.45
C GLU A 341 2.88 17.93 24.18
N CYS A 342 3.64 17.93 23.07
CA CYS A 342 3.24 17.27 21.83
C CYS A 342 3.06 15.76 21.99
N MET A 343 3.84 15.09 22.82
CA MET A 343 3.73 13.64 23.06
C MET A 343 2.38 13.22 23.67
N ASN A 344 1.69 14.14 24.34
CA ASN A 344 0.37 13.90 24.90
C ASN A 344 -0.78 14.04 23.88
N LEU A 345 -0.49 14.48 22.64
CA LEU A 345 -1.48 14.64 21.61
C LEU A 345 -1.74 13.32 20.86
N PRO A 346 -2.98 13.05 20.42
CA PRO A 346 -3.36 11.80 19.77
C PRO A 346 -2.62 11.56 18.45
N ASN A 347 -2.16 12.61 17.78
CA ASN A 347 -1.50 12.53 16.46
C ASN A 347 0.03 12.70 16.55
N PHE A 348 0.63 12.41 17.69
CA PHE A 348 2.06 12.56 17.85
C PHE A 348 2.86 11.71 16.86
N GLY A 349 3.64 12.36 16.01
CA GLY A 349 4.39 11.77 14.90
C GLY A 349 5.88 11.59 15.14
N ASN A 350 6.37 11.52 16.41
CA ASN A 350 7.79 11.36 16.72
C ASN A 350 8.68 12.39 15.97
N VAL A 351 9.65 11.92 15.20
CA VAL A 351 10.56 12.78 14.41
C VAL A 351 9.82 13.66 13.40
N ARG A 352 8.65 13.25 12.89
CA ARG A 352 7.83 14.09 12.01
C ARG A 352 7.33 15.33 12.74
N THR A 353 6.84 15.17 13.99
CA THR A 353 6.45 16.30 14.85
C THR A 353 7.63 17.23 15.14
N VAL A 354 8.81 16.67 15.45
CA VAL A 354 10.04 17.46 15.68
C VAL A 354 10.42 18.26 14.44
N ARG A 355 10.31 17.68 13.26
CA ARG A 355 10.58 18.39 12.00
C ARG A 355 9.59 19.54 11.78
N ASN A 356 8.30 19.30 11.99
CA ASN A 356 7.28 20.33 11.87
C ASN A 356 7.53 21.48 12.88
N LEU A 357 7.89 21.13 14.13
CA LEU A 357 8.27 22.11 15.15
C LEU A 357 9.48 22.95 14.69
N PHE A 358 10.50 22.32 14.10
CA PHE A 358 11.67 23.00 13.57
C PHE A 358 11.31 23.93 12.41
N ASP A 359 10.51 23.48 11.44
CA ASP A 359 10.07 24.29 10.31
C ASP A 359 9.32 25.54 10.81
N LYS A 360 8.43 25.40 11.81
CA LYS A 360 7.73 26.53 12.45
C LYS A 360 8.67 27.45 13.24
N THR A 361 9.70 26.88 13.87
CA THR A 361 10.74 27.67 14.55
C THR A 361 11.45 28.59 13.55
N LEU A 362 11.75 28.09 12.35
CA LEU A 362 12.37 28.91 11.30
C LEU A 362 11.44 30.02 10.80
N ASP A 363 10.14 29.76 10.65
CA ASP A 363 9.16 30.79 10.28
C ASP A 363 9.14 31.91 11.32
N LEU A 364 9.06 31.60 12.61
CA LEU A 364 9.07 32.58 13.69
C LEU A 364 10.40 33.31 13.81
N HIS A 365 11.52 32.61 13.61
CA HIS A 365 12.85 33.24 13.59
C HIS A 365 12.94 34.30 12.49
N ALA A 366 12.43 33.99 11.29
CA ALA A 366 12.40 34.95 10.19
C ALA A 366 11.56 36.21 10.52
N LEU A 367 10.40 36.05 11.17
CA LEU A 367 9.58 37.16 11.66
C LEU A 367 10.33 38.00 12.71
N ASN A 368 10.92 37.37 13.72
CA ASN A 368 11.70 38.04 14.78
C ASN A 368 12.90 38.80 14.21
N LEU A 369 13.54 38.29 13.16
CA LEU A 369 14.61 39.00 12.45
C LEU A 369 14.09 40.29 11.77
N MET A 370 12.92 40.22 11.12
CA MET A 370 12.31 41.37 10.47
C MET A 370 11.90 42.46 11.47
N GLU A 371 11.45 42.05 12.66
CA GLU A 371 11.03 42.96 13.74
C GLU A 371 12.20 43.49 14.60
N GLY A 372 13.42 43.02 14.33
CA GLY A 372 14.61 43.37 15.14
C GLY A 372 14.67 42.72 16.52
N ASN A 373 13.88 41.65 16.73
CA ASN A 373 13.74 40.92 18.00
C ASN A 373 14.64 39.70 18.14
N SER A 374 15.48 39.41 17.14
CA SER A 374 16.34 38.23 17.11
C SER A 374 17.74 38.53 17.69
N GLU A 375 18.33 37.54 18.34
CA GLU A 375 19.70 37.62 18.93
C GLU A 375 20.81 37.41 17.87
N GLY A 376 20.46 37.00 16.66
CA GLY A 376 21.41 36.85 15.56
C GLY A 376 20.85 36.00 14.42
N LYS A 377 21.34 36.25 13.20
CA LYS A 377 20.82 35.67 11.97
C LYS A 377 20.86 34.12 11.92
N HIS A 378 21.73 33.50 12.73
CA HIS A 378 21.93 32.04 12.75
C HIS A 378 21.81 31.46 14.18
N ILE A 379 21.22 32.21 15.10
CA ILE A 379 21.03 31.81 16.51
C ILE A 379 19.54 31.68 16.75
N LEU A 380 19.07 30.48 17.09
CA LEU A 380 17.67 30.26 17.48
C LEU A 380 17.53 30.46 18.99
N SER A 381 16.63 31.37 19.39
CA SER A 381 16.32 31.72 20.77
C SER A 381 14.99 31.12 21.21
N LYS A 382 14.67 31.23 22.49
CA LYS A 382 13.38 30.79 23.04
C LYS A 382 12.18 31.50 22.40
N LYS A 383 12.36 32.73 21.93
CA LYS A 383 11.31 33.51 21.26
C LYS A 383 10.92 32.93 19.90
N ASP A 384 11.82 32.15 19.27
CA ASP A 384 11.60 31.54 17.98
C ASP A 384 10.83 30.21 18.09
N ILE A 385 10.71 29.63 19.31
CA ILE A 385 9.99 28.36 19.51
C ILE A 385 8.49 28.63 19.67
N PRO A 386 7.61 27.97 18.90
CA PRO A 386 6.16 28.15 18.99
C PRO A 386 5.62 27.90 20.41
N LEU A 387 4.79 28.82 20.93
CA LEU A 387 4.19 28.75 22.25
C LEU A 387 3.00 27.79 22.33
N ARG A 388 2.29 27.60 21.22
CA ARG A 388 1.13 26.69 21.10
C ARG A 388 1.38 25.64 20.04
N ASN A 389 0.71 24.50 20.19
CA ASN A 389 0.60 23.54 19.10
C ASN A 389 -0.28 24.16 18.01
N TRP A 390 0.31 24.51 16.91
CA TRP A 390 -0.36 24.99 15.69
C TRP A 390 -1.40 23.99 15.15
N GLU A 391 -1.35 22.70 15.58
CA GLU A 391 -2.36 21.68 15.28
C GLU A 391 -3.65 21.90 16.10
N ASP A 392 -3.55 22.42 17.35
CA ASP A 392 -4.71 22.70 18.20
C ASP A 392 -5.56 23.87 17.66
N ASP A 393 -4.92 24.87 17.01
CA ASP A 393 -5.64 26.02 16.43
C ASP A 393 -6.44 25.64 15.18
N PHE A 394 -6.12 24.53 14.52
CA PHE A 394 -6.81 24.06 13.30
C PHE A 394 -7.98 23.10 13.59
N PHE A 395 -7.98 22.42 14.75
CA PHE A 395 -8.99 21.44 15.14
C PHE A 395 -9.84 21.89 16.37
N SER A 396 -9.69 23.13 16.81
CA SER A 396 -10.39 23.70 17.98
C SER A 396 -11.66 24.50 17.63
N GLU A 397 -12.22 24.32 16.41
CA GLU A 397 -13.57 24.83 16.05
C GLU A 397 -14.64 23.72 16.07
#